data_35936af5e52f3bd62f8faf41728da3c7
#
_entry.id   35936af5e52f3bd62f8faf41728da3c7
#
_cell.length_a   1.000
_cell.length_b   1.000
_cell.length_c   1.000
_cell.angle_alpha   90.00
_cell.angle_beta   90.00
_cell.angle_gamma   90.00
#
_symmetry.space_group_name_H-M   'P 1'
#
loop_
_entity.id
_entity.type
_entity.pdbx_description
1 polymer ?
#
loop_
_entity_poly.entity_id
_entity_poly.type
_entity_poly.pdbx_seq_one_letter_code
_entity_poly.pdbx_strand_id
1 'polypeptide(L)'
;MLAIYRFDDKTGQLNQQSRISPGVWINVVDPTPAERQQLQDKAKLSEAFLLYGLDPDEGARYEYDEDNDSHLFIFDMPIVTRDARKKVVYETAPLAIIITNTAVITINGEPIPLLSLFAEGKVSNFDPRRQNRSVLQFLYQISISYLTYLRDLNKAREANENKLQRSLRNEELYGLMGIQRSLVYFMMSLRTDRNVLEQLKRSNPLGLDEDDQDFLEDTIIENQQAIEMAQISNSIINETADTYSSIIN
;
A
#
# COMPACT_ATOMS: atom_id res chain seq x y z
N MET A 1 0.36 -18.61 -6.14
CA MET A 1 1.76 -18.81 -5.67
C MET A 1 1.86 -18.39 -4.21
N LEU A 2 2.41 -19.27 -3.38
CA LEU A 2 2.74 -18.97 -1.98
C LEU A 2 4.26 -18.83 -1.82
N ALA A 3 4.71 -17.72 -1.26
CA ALA A 3 6.07 -17.55 -0.81
C ALA A 3 6.07 -17.42 0.72
N ILE A 4 6.74 -18.34 1.41
CA ILE A 4 6.73 -18.44 2.87
C ILE A 4 8.11 -18.05 3.37
N TYR A 5 8.17 -17.09 4.28
CA TYR A 5 9.41 -16.55 4.82
C TYR A 5 9.47 -16.74 6.33
N ARG A 6 10.63 -17.15 6.82
CA ARG A 6 10.93 -17.28 8.23
C ARG A 6 12.15 -16.45 8.59
N PHE A 7 12.10 -15.83 9.75
CA PHE A 7 13.24 -15.10 10.29
C PHE A 7 14.31 -16.08 10.80
N ASP A 8 15.56 -15.83 10.42
CA ASP A 8 16.72 -16.58 10.87
C ASP A 8 17.52 -15.75 11.86
N ASP A 9 17.52 -16.18 13.13
CA ASP A 9 18.24 -15.50 14.22
C ASP A 9 19.76 -15.44 14.02
N LYS A 10 20.33 -16.34 13.20
CA LYS A 10 21.77 -16.37 12.96
C LYS A 10 22.21 -15.32 11.96
N THR A 11 21.40 -15.10 10.94
CA THR A 11 21.71 -14.15 9.84
C THR A 11 21.03 -12.80 10.01
N GLY A 12 19.99 -12.73 10.85
CA GLY A 12 19.13 -11.54 10.98
C GLY A 12 18.29 -11.26 9.73
N GLN A 13 18.09 -12.25 8.86
CA GLN A 13 17.40 -12.11 7.58
C GLN A 13 16.25 -13.10 7.45
N LEU A 14 15.38 -12.83 6.47
CA LEU A 14 14.33 -13.76 6.08
C LEU A 14 14.87 -14.84 5.14
N ASN A 15 14.55 -16.09 5.44
CA ASN A 15 14.80 -17.21 4.55
C ASN A 15 13.48 -17.78 4.03
N GLN A 16 13.42 -18.03 2.73
CA GLN A 16 12.27 -18.69 2.12
C GLN A 16 12.24 -20.17 2.51
N GLN A 17 11.06 -20.67 2.84
CA GLN A 17 10.84 -22.08 3.19
C GLN A 17 9.58 -22.63 2.49
N SER A 18 9.43 -23.97 2.52
CA SER A 18 8.31 -24.66 1.87
C SER A 18 7.12 -24.98 2.78
N ARG A 19 7.29 -24.82 4.11
CA ARG A 19 6.28 -25.22 5.09
C ARG A 19 5.72 -24.02 5.86
N ILE A 20 4.41 -23.99 6.06
CA ILE A 20 3.76 -23.07 6.99
C ILE A 20 4.05 -23.57 8.40
N SER A 21 4.57 -22.70 9.24
CA SER A 21 4.87 -22.93 10.65
C SER A 21 4.59 -21.64 11.44
N PRO A 22 4.46 -21.71 12.77
CA PRO A 22 4.25 -20.49 13.57
C PRO A 22 5.38 -19.47 13.39
N GLY A 23 4.98 -18.17 13.27
CA GLY A 23 5.91 -17.05 13.18
C GLY A 23 6.48 -16.82 11.78
N VAL A 24 5.82 -17.25 10.73
CA VAL A 24 6.20 -16.96 9.34
C VAL A 24 5.41 -15.79 8.75
N TRP A 25 5.98 -15.20 7.71
CA TRP A 25 5.25 -14.36 6.78
C TRP A 25 4.92 -15.15 5.52
N ILE A 26 3.66 -15.11 5.07
CA ILE A 26 3.19 -15.77 3.85
C ILE A 26 2.76 -14.69 2.87
N ASN A 27 3.47 -14.57 1.76
CA ASN A 27 3.06 -13.71 0.66
C ASN A 27 2.27 -14.52 -0.37
N VAL A 28 1.02 -14.17 -0.56
CA VAL A 28 0.04 -14.89 -1.40
C VAL A 28 -0.27 -14.07 -2.64
N VAL A 29 0.01 -14.64 -3.81
CA VAL A 29 -0.33 -14.03 -5.11
C VAL A 29 -1.08 -15.05 -5.94
N ASP A 30 -2.32 -14.77 -6.31
CA ASP A 30 -3.19 -15.62 -7.13
C ASP A 30 -3.04 -17.13 -6.79
N PRO A 31 -3.52 -17.55 -5.60
CA PRO A 31 -3.28 -18.90 -5.10
C PRO A 31 -4.12 -19.94 -5.84
N THR A 32 -3.51 -21.09 -6.14
CA THR A 32 -4.22 -22.28 -6.65
C THR A 32 -5.20 -22.84 -5.63
N PRO A 33 -6.20 -23.65 -6.04
CA PRO A 33 -7.13 -24.30 -5.09
C PRO A 33 -6.41 -25.10 -3.99
N ALA A 34 -5.33 -25.80 -4.31
CA ALA A 34 -4.53 -26.54 -3.32
C ALA A 34 -3.81 -25.62 -2.33
N GLU A 35 -3.28 -24.49 -2.81
CA GLU A 35 -2.68 -23.47 -1.95
C GLU A 35 -3.72 -22.79 -1.05
N ARG A 36 -4.94 -22.55 -1.53
CA ARG A 36 -6.06 -22.03 -0.72
C ARG A 36 -6.41 -22.98 0.43
N GLN A 37 -6.54 -24.28 0.13
CA GLN A 37 -6.79 -25.29 1.15
C GLN A 37 -5.63 -25.33 2.19
N GLN A 38 -4.39 -25.23 1.72
CA GLN A 38 -3.24 -25.19 2.61
C GLN A 38 -3.25 -23.97 3.56
N LEU A 39 -3.67 -22.80 3.08
CA LEU A 39 -3.82 -21.59 3.90
C LEU A 39 -4.91 -21.76 4.97
N GLN A 40 -6.04 -22.33 4.60
CA GLN A 40 -7.14 -22.61 5.55
C GLN A 40 -6.71 -23.61 6.62
N ASP A 41 -6.13 -24.74 6.23
CA ASP A 41 -5.80 -25.83 7.14
C ASP A 41 -4.64 -25.48 8.09
N LYS A 42 -3.58 -24.85 7.57
CA LYS A 42 -2.31 -24.66 8.28
C LYS A 42 -2.09 -23.24 8.81
N ALA A 43 -2.57 -22.22 8.10
CA ALA A 43 -2.45 -20.83 8.55
C ALA A 43 -3.72 -20.32 9.23
N LYS A 44 -4.79 -21.12 9.28
CA LYS A 44 -6.09 -20.76 9.86
C LYS A 44 -6.74 -19.53 9.22
N LEU A 45 -6.43 -19.31 7.95
CA LEU A 45 -7.00 -18.22 7.17
C LEU A 45 -8.46 -18.55 6.81
N SER A 46 -9.39 -17.66 7.11
CA SER A 46 -10.80 -17.83 6.69
C SER A 46 -10.93 -17.66 5.16
N GLU A 47 -11.89 -18.36 4.57
CA GLU A 47 -12.19 -18.22 3.14
C GLU A 47 -12.63 -16.79 2.79
N ALA A 48 -13.39 -16.14 3.68
CA ALA A 48 -13.84 -14.77 3.49
C ALA A 48 -12.64 -13.81 3.36
N PHE A 49 -11.68 -13.88 4.27
CA PHE A 49 -10.49 -13.02 4.23
C PHE A 49 -9.60 -13.29 3.01
N LEU A 50 -9.52 -14.55 2.58
CA LEU A 50 -8.82 -14.90 1.34
C LEU A 50 -9.48 -14.26 0.13
N LEU A 51 -10.82 -14.32 0.03
CA LEU A 51 -11.57 -13.73 -1.09
C LEU A 51 -11.45 -12.20 -1.09
N TYR A 52 -11.55 -11.54 0.07
CA TYR A 52 -11.35 -10.10 0.18
C TYR A 52 -9.95 -9.69 -0.29
N GLY A 53 -8.91 -10.44 0.06
CA GLY A 53 -7.54 -10.15 -0.38
C GLY A 53 -7.30 -10.33 -1.88
N LEU A 54 -8.17 -11.05 -2.57
CA LEU A 54 -8.09 -11.29 -4.03
C LEU A 54 -9.02 -10.38 -4.84
N ASP A 55 -9.92 -9.64 -4.19
CA ASP A 55 -10.82 -8.71 -4.86
C ASP A 55 -10.10 -7.39 -5.14
N PRO A 56 -9.90 -7.00 -6.42
CA PRO A 56 -9.23 -5.76 -6.77
C PRO A 56 -10.03 -4.49 -6.43
N ASP A 57 -11.34 -4.63 -6.19
CA ASP A 57 -12.26 -3.54 -5.89
C ASP A 57 -12.54 -3.40 -4.39
N GLU A 58 -11.83 -4.15 -3.54
CA GLU A 58 -12.03 -4.14 -2.10
C GLU A 58 -11.58 -2.80 -1.46
N GLY A 59 -12.38 -2.29 -0.53
CA GLY A 59 -12.12 -1.01 0.13
C GLY A 59 -11.27 -1.14 1.40
N ALA A 60 -10.46 -0.10 1.68
CA ALA A 60 -9.65 -0.02 2.88
C ALA A 60 -10.49 -0.09 4.15
N ARG A 61 -10.17 -1.03 5.04
CA ARG A 61 -10.84 -1.24 6.34
C ARG A 61 -10.06 -2.15 7.26
N TYR A 62 -10.48 -2.17 8.51
CA TYR A 62 -10.10 -3.17 9.51
C TYR A 62 -11.30 -4.04 9.84
N GLU A 63 -11.06 -5.34 9.98
CA GLU A 63 -12.08 -6.34 10.34
C GLU A 63 -11.46 -7.39 11.27
N TYR A 64 -12.24 -7.90 12.24
CA TYR A 64 -11.85 -8.97 13.14
C TYR A 64 -12.77 -10.16 12.97
N ASP A 65 -12.19 -11.33 12.79
CA ASP A 65 -12.88 -12.61 12.71
C ASP A 65 -12.77 -13.33 14.05
N GLU A 66 -13.88 -13.33 14.83
CA GLU A 66 -13.95 -13.95 16.14
C GLU A 66 -13.79 -15.49 16.08
N ASP A 67 -14.26 -16.12 15.01
CA ASP A 67 -14.23 -17.58 14.88
C ASP A 67 -12.80 -18.12 14.71
N ASN A 68 -11.96 -17.38 14.03
CA ASN A 68 -10.58 -17.76 13.74
C ASN A 68 -9.55 -16.94 14.53
N ASP A 69 -9.99 -16.02 15.38
CA ASP A 69 -9.14 -15.08 16.10
C ASP A 69 -8.10 -14.45 15.17
N SER A 70 -8.60 -13.82 14.11
CA SER A 70 -7.75 -13.23 13.08
C SER A 70 -8.16 -11.79 12.76
N HIS A 71 -7.16 -10.98 12.40
CA HIS A 71 -7.32 -9.58 12.08
C HIS A 71 -7.01 -9.34 10.60
N LEU A 72 -7.90 -8.66 9.90
CA LEU A 72 -7.73 -8.23 8.52
C LEU A 72 -7.55 -6.73 8.45
N PHE A 73 -6.55 -6.30 7.71
CA PHE A 73 -6.32 -4.92 7.33
C PHE A 73 -6.30 -4.85 5.80
N ILE A 74 -7.19 -4.08 5.20
CA ILE A 74 -7.11 -3.74 3.79
C ILE A 74 -6.68 -2.29 3.69
N PHE A 75 -5.61 -2.07 2.95
CA PHE A 75 -5.05 -0.75 2.65
C PHE A 75 -4.90 -0.59 1.15
N ASP A 76 -5.20 0.59 0.66
CA ASP A 76 -4.90 0.95 -0.70
C ASP A 76 -3.41 1.32 -0.80
N MET A 77 -2.70 0.67 -1.70
CA MET A 77 -1.29 0.99 -1.93
C MET A 77 -1.10 1.59 -3.33
N PRO A 78 -0.13 2.50 -3.49
CA PRO A 78 0.17 3.07 -4.78
C PRO A 78 0.90 2.04 -5.66
N ILE A 79 0.47 1.95 -6.91
CA ILE A 79 1.09 1.11 -7.93
C ILE A 79 1.45 1.93 -9.17
N VAL A 80 2.41 1.42 -9.92
CA VAL A 80 2.83 2.01 -11.20
C VAL A 80 2.38 1.10 -12.31
N THR A 81 1.58 1.64 -13.21
CA THR A 81 1.07 0.94 -14.40
C THR A 81 1.49 1.66 -15.69
N ARG A 82 1.08 1.16 -16.82
CA ARG A 82 1.28 1.81 -18.13
C ARG A 82 -0.05 1.89 -18.87
N ASP A 83 -0.35 3.09 -19.38
CA ASP A 83 -1.52 3.29 -20.24
C ASP A 83 -1.36 2.63 -21.63
N ALA A 84 -2.39 2.70 -22.45
CA ALA A 84 -2.39 2.18 -23.83
C ALA A 84 -1.27 2.79 -24.72
N ARG A 85 -0.76 3.97 -24.35
CA ARG A 85 0.37 4.65 -25.03
C ARG A 85 1.72 4.35 -24.39
N LYS A 86 1.78 3.36 -23.46
CA LYS A 86 2.96 2.95 -22.68
C LYS A 86 3.53 4.06 -21.77
N LYS A 87 2.76 5.12 -21.50
CA LYS A 87 3.15 6.15 -20.52
C LYS A 87 2.94 5.60 -19.10
N VAL A 88 3.84 5.99 -18.20
CA VAL A 88 3.74 5.64 -16.78
C VAL A 88 2.51 6.34 -16.19
N VAL A 89 1.68 5.56 -15.50
CA VAL A 89 0.50 6.04 -14.77
C VAL A 89 0.58 5.51 -13.34
N TYR A 90 0.18 6.34 -12.41
CA TYR A 90 0.12 5.97 -11.00
C TYR A 90 -1.35 5.73 -10.62
N GLU A 91 -1.61 4.58 -10.06
CA GLU A 91 -2.92 4.11 -9.63
C GLU A 91 -2.82 3.55 -8.21
N THR A 92 -3.91 3.01 -7.69
CA THR A 92 -3.93 2.34 -6.39
C THR A 92 -4.53 0.96 -6.49
N ALA A 93 -4.11 0.05 -5.64
CA ALA A 93 -4.65 -1.29 -5.53
C ALA A 93 -4.72 -1.71 -4.05
N PRO A 94 -5.74 -2.49 -3.66
CA PRO A 94 -5.85 -2.99 -2.31
C PRO A 94 -4.77 -4.04 -2.02
N LEU A 95 -4.23 -3.99 -0.80
CA LEU A 95 -3.40 -5.03 -0.20
C LEU A 95 -4.08 -5.51 1.07
N ALA A 96 -4.40 -6.78 1.15
CA ALA A 96 -4.84 -7.39 2.40
C ALA A 96 -3.63 -7.86 3.22
N ILE A 97 -3.59 -7.45 4.48
CA ILE A 97 -2.62 -7.87 5.48
C ILE A 97 -3.42 -8.54 6.59
N ILE A 98 -3.09 -9.78 6.92
CA ILE A 98 -3.85 -10.57 7.88
C ILE A 98 -2.91 -11.11 8.96
N ILE A 99 -3.37 -11.02 10.21
CA ILE A 99 -2.74 -11.72 11.34
C ILE A 99 -3.63 -12.91 11.70
N THR A 100 -3.04 -14.08 11.78
CA THR A 100 -3.65 -15.27 12.38
C THR A 100 -2.79 -15.73 13.56
N ASN A 101 -3.26 -16.69 14.34
CA ASN A 101 -2.46 -17.31 15.41
C ASN A 101 -1.17 -18.00 14.91
N THR A 102 -1.05 -18.19 13.60
CA THR A 102 0.09 -18.90 13.00
C THR A 102 1.05 -17.96 12.26
N ALA A 103 0.53 -16.98 11.52
CA ALA A 103 1.31 -16.25 10.54
C ALA A 103 0.84 -14.81 10.36
N VAL A 104 1.72 -13.97 9.80
CA VAL A 104 1.34 -12.75 9.09
C VAL A 104 1.19 -13.11 7.62
N ILE A 105 0.11 -12.71 6.99
CA ILE A 105 -0.23 -13.07 5.60
C ILE A 105 -0.50 -11.80 4.82
N THR A 106 0.12 -11.66 3.65
CA THR A 106 -0.21 -10.61 2.67
C THR A 106 -0.83 -11.25 1.45
N ILE A 107 -1.95 -10.70 0.96
CA ILE A 107 -2.69 -11.25 -0.18
C ILE A 107 -2.96 -10.17 -1.20
N ASN A 108 -2.66 -10.48 -2.46
CA ASN A 108 -3.05 -9.68 -3.62
C ASN A 108 -3.23 -10.58 -4.85
N GLY A 109 -3.96 -10.11 -5.86
CA GLY A 109 -4.14 -10.82 -7.14
C GLY A 109 -2.90 -10.79 -8.03
N GLU A 110 -2.03 -9.80 -7.85
CA GLU A 110 -0.82 -9.61 -8.64
C GLU A 110 0.41 -9.36 -7.77
N PRO A 111 1.64 -9.63 -8.27
CA PRO A 111 2.86 -9.35 -7.51
C PRO A 111 3.00 -7.86 -7.18
N ILE A 112 3.37 -7.57 -5.94
CA ILE A 112 3.53 -6.21 -5.42
C ILE A 112 5.02 -5.92 -5.19
N PRO A 113 5.62 -4.95 -5.90
CA PRO A 113 7.05 -4.61 -5.76
C PRO A 113 7.43 -4.20 -4.33
N LEU A 114 6.54 -3.53 -3.60
CA LEU A 114 6.76 -3.14 -2.20
C LEU A 114 7.08 -4.34 -1.32
N LEU A 115 6.39 -5.47 -1.50
CA LEU A 115 6.61 -6.68 -0.69
C LEU A 115 7.97 -7.34 -0.97
N SER A 116 8.55 -7.10 -2.15
CA SER A 116 9.91 -7.56 -2.45
C SER A 116 10.96 -6.90 -1.53
N LEU A 117 10.73 -5.67 -1.07
CA LEU A 117 11.63 -5.00 -0.13
C LEU A 117 11.74 -5.76 1.19
N PHE A 118 10.64 -6.33 1.65
CA PHE A 118 10.61 -7.16 2.87
C PHE A 118 11.32 -8.50 2.63
N ALA A 119 11.00 -9.17 1.54
CA ALA A 119 11.59 -10.47 1.19
C ALA A 119 13.12 -10.39 0.98
N GLU A 120 13.60 -9.28 0.45
CA GLU A 120 15.03 -9.02 0.21
C GLU A 120 15.79 -8.45 1.43
N GLY A 121 15.11 -8.31 2.58
CA GLY A 121 15.71 -7.78 3.81
C GLY A 121 16.06 -6.29 3.75
N LYS A 122 15.43 -5.53 2.86
CA LYS A 122 15.63 -4.06 2.71
C LYS A 122 14.84 -3.25 3.75
N VAL A 123 13.90 -3.87 4.45
CA VAL A 123 13.18 -3.27 5.58
C VAL A 123 13.84 -3.71 6.86
N SER A 124 14.40 -2.76 7.59
CA SER A 124 15.16 -3.03 8.82
C SER A 124 14.28 -3.61 9.92
N ASN A 125 14.82 -4.59 10.66
CA ASN A 125 14.18 -5.19 11.83
C ASN A 125 12.80 -5.83 11.56
N PHE A 126 12.56 -6.26 10.32
CA PHE A 126 11.34 -6.99 10.01
C PHE A 126 11.44 -8.43 10.47
N ASP A 127 10.60 -8.77 11.43
CA ASP A 127 10.51 -10.13 12.02
C ASP A 127 9.03 -10.53 12.11
N PRO A 128 8.55 -11.47 11.28
CA PRO A 128 7.15 -11.87 11.25
C PRO A 128 6.65 -12.54 12.53
N ARG A 129 7.55 -12.91 13.47
CA ARG A 129 7.17 -13.38 14.82
C ARG A 129 6.58 -12.23 15.65
N ARG A 130 6.98 -10.99 15.37
CA ARG A 130 6.43 -9.77 15.95
C ARG A 130 5.29 -9.26 15.07
N GLN A 131 4.18 -9.98 15.10
CA GLN A 131 3.07 -9.79 14.15
C GLN A 131 2.54 -8.36 14.12
N ASN A 132 2.26 -7.76 15.28
CA ASN A 132 1.77 -6.38 15.37
C ASN A 132 2.75 -5.41 14.72
N ARG A 133 4.04 -5.51 15.07
CA ARG A 133 5.09 -4.68 14.48
C ARG A 133 5.21 -4.87 12.97
N SER A 134 5.08 -6.11 12.51
CA SER A 134 5.14 -6.45 11.07
C SER A 134 4.03 -5.78 10.29
N VAL A 135 2.80 -5.80 10.80
CA VAL A 135 1.67 -5.08 10.19
C VAL A 135 1.97 -3.59 10.11
N LEU A 136 2.38 -2.97 11.20
CA LEU A 136 2.71 -1.54 11.22
C LEU A 136 3.83 -1.20 10.23
N GLN A 137 4.82 -2.07 10.04
CA GLN A 137 5.87 -1.88 9.05
C GLN A 137 5.34 -1.94 7.62
N PHE A 138 4.38 -2.82 7.31
CA PHE A 138 3.70 -2.79 6.01
C PHE A 138 2.95 -1.47 5.78
N LEU A 139 2.17 -1.01 6.77
CA LEU A 139 1.41 0.24 6.68
C LEU A 139 2.32 1.46 6.53
N TYR A 140 3.43 1.49 7.26
CA TYR A 140 4.45 2.52 7.14
C TYR A 140 5.06 2.57 5.74
N GLN A 141 5.46 1.41 5.20
CA GLN A 141 6.05 1.33 3.86
C GLN A 141 5.05 1.71 2.75
N ILE A 142 3.76 1.44 2.92
CA ILE A 142 2.71 1.94 2.01
C ILE A 142 2.70 3.48 2.02
N SER A 143 2.70 4.12 3.19
CA SER A 143 2.73 5.58 3.31
C SER A 143 3.99 6.20 2.69
N ILE A 144 5.15 5.60 2.91
CA ILE A 144 6.43 6.02 2.30
C ILE A 144 6.41 5.87 0.77
N SER A 145 5.74 4.82 0.26
CA SER A 145 5.59 4.61 -1.19
C SER A 145 4.77 5.73 -1.84
N TYR A 146 3.69 6.17 -1.19
CA TYR A 146 2.94 7.34 -1.65
C TYR A 146 3.81 8.59 -1.74
N LEU A 147 4.59 8.88 -0.70
CA LEU A 147 5.50 10.03 -0.69
C LEU A 147 6.53 9.96 -1.83
N THR A 148 7.04 8.78 -2.11
CA THR A 148 8.00 8.55 -3.19
C THR A 148 7.36 8.84 -4.54
N TYR A 149 6.20 8.28 -4.82
CA TYR A 149 5.50 8.48 -6.10
C TYR A 149 4.95 9.90 -6.25
N LEU A 150 4.56 10.55 -5.16
CA LEU A 150 4.17 11.96 -5.20
C LEU A 150 5.33 12.88 -5.58
N ARG A 151 6.56 12.59 -5.14
CA ARG A 151 7.76 13.32 -5.60
C ARG A 151 7.99 13.13 -7.09
N ASP A 152 7.77 11.94 -7.63
CA ASP A 152 7.90 11.68 -9.07
C ASP A 152 6.80 12.38 -9.88
N LEU A 153 5.55 12.36 -9.38
CA LEU A 153 4.44 13.11 -9.96
C LEU A 153 4.71 14.63 -9.96
N ASN A 154 5.26 15.16 -8.88
CA ASN A 154 5.63 16.58 -8.79
C ASN A 154 6.70 16.96 -9.83
N LYS A 155 7.74 16.14 -9.99
CA LYS A 155 8.76 16.37 -11.04
C LYS A 155 8.13 16.33 -12.44
N ALA A 156 7.23 15.38 -12.70
CA ALA A 156 6.53 15.28 -13.98
C ALA A 156 5.62 16.50 -14.22
N ARG A 157 4.93 16.99 -13.19
CA ARG A 157 4.10 18.20 -13.23
C ARG A 157 4.95 19.42 -13.61
N GLU A 158 6.04 19.68 -12.90
CA GLU A 158 6.95 20.80 -13.17
C GLU A 158 7.51 20.75 -14.60
N ALA A 159 7.87 19.57 -15.08
CA ALA A 159 8.34 19.39 -16.45
C ALA A 159 7.27 19.73 -17.49
N ASN A 160 6.00 19.34 -17.27
CA ASN A 160 4.89 19.68 -18.15
C ASN A 160 4.53 21.17 -18.10
N GLU A 161 4.52 21.79 -16.92
CA GLU A 161 4.29 23.23 -16.76
C GLU A 161 5.34 24.07 -17.50
N ASN A 162 6.62 23.73 -17.36
CA ASN A 162 7.70 24.41 -18.06
C ASN A 162 7.59 24.30 -19.60
N LYS A 163 7.14 23.15 -20.11
CA LYS A 163 6.88 22.97 -21.55
C LYS A 163 5.66 23.76 -22.00
N LEU A 164 4.58 23.73 -21.23
CA LEU A 164 3.34 24.45 -21.52
C LEU A 164 3.61 25.96 -21.65
N GLN A 165 4.40 26.55 -20.76
CA GLN A 165 4.79 27.97 -20.82
C GLN A 165 5.56 28.34 -22.11
N ARG A 166 6.32 27.38 -22.68
CA ARG A 166 7.13 27.62 -23.87
C ARG A 166 6.41 27.39 -25.18
N SER A 167 5.51 26.41 -25.24
CA SER A 167 4.95 25.94 -26.51
C SER A 167 3.44 26.03 -26.62
N LEU A 168 2.70 26.28 -25.53
CA LEU A 168 1.23 26.33 -25.46
C LEU A 168 0.54 25.18 -26.22
N ARG A 169 1.12 23.96 -26.12
CA ARG A 169 0.59 22.78 -26.79
C ARG A 169 -0.40 22.02 -25.88
N ASN A 170 -1.45 21.52 -26.49
CA ASN A 170 -2.45 20.73 -25.77
C ASN A 170 -1.88 19.42 -25.19
N GLU A 171 -0.79 18.90 -25.72
CA GLU A 171 -0.17 17.66 -25.24
C GLU A 171 0.32 17.79 -23.79
N GLU A 172 0.94 18.92 -23.44
CA GLU A 172 1.39 19.20 -22.07
C GLU A 172 0.22 19.37 -21.12
N LEU A 173 -0.87 19.99 -21.57
CA LEU A 173 -2.10 20.10 -20.79
C LEU A 173 -2.73 18.72 -20.52
N TYR A 174 -2.80 17.83 -21.52
CA TYR A 174 -3.21 16.44 -21.32
C TYR A 174 -2.27 15.68 -20.38
N GLY A 175 -0.99 15.99 -20.40
CA GLY A 175 -0.01 15.45 -19.45
C GLY A 175 -0.34 15.85 -18.00
N LEU A 176 -0.66 17.12 -17.76
CA LEU A 176 -1.09 17.62 -16.44
C LEU A 176 -2.40 16.98 -15.98
N MET A 177 -3.38 16.81 -16.88
CA MET A 177 -4.64 16.12 -16.57
C MET A 177 -4.42 14.65 -16.18
N GLY A 178 -3.47 13.97 -16.81
CA GLY A 178 -3.07 12.60 -16.44
C GLY A 178 -2.48 12.53 -15.03
N ILE A 179 -1.60 13.46 -14.68
CA ILE A 179 -1.02 13.59 -13.35
C ILE A 179 -2.12 13.90 -12.32
N GLN A 180 -3.02 14.83 -12.65
CA GLN A 180 -4.15 15.19 -11.77
C GLN A 180 -5.03 13.98 -11.46
N ARG A 181 -5.29 13.11 -12.43
CA ARG A 181 -6.05 11.87 -12.21
C ARG A 181 -5.35 10.96 -11.19
N SER A 182 -4.05 10.76 -11.30
CA SER A 182 -3.26 9.99 -10.34
C SER A 182 -3.31 10.61 -8.94
N LEU A 183 -3.22 11.94 -8.84
CA LEU A 183 -3.33 12.65 -7.56
C LEU A 183 -4.70 12.48 -6.91
N VAL A 184 -5.78 12.48 -7.70
CA VAL A 184 -7.13 12.25 -7.18
C VAL A 184 -7.27 10.83 -6.62
N TYR A 185 -6.79 9.81 -7.32
CA TYR A 185 -6.79 8.44 -6.81
C TYR A 185 -5.98 8.33 -5.52
N PHE A 186 -4.78 8.91 -5.48
CA PHE A 186 -3.95 8.91 -4.28
C PHE A 186 -4.63 9.61 -3.10
N MET A 187 -5.27 10.76 -3.32
CA MET A 187 -5.99 11.46 -2.25
C MET A 187 -7.15 10.65 -1.70
N MET A 188 -7.91 9.98 -2.57
CA MET A 188 -9.03 9.13 -2.14
C MET A 188 -8.52 7.96 -1.29
N SER A 189 -7.54 7.23 -1.78
CA SER A 189 -6.96 6.07 -1.09
C SER A 189 -6.26 6.45 0.21
N LEU A 190 -5.44 7.50 0.21
CA LEU A 190 -4.77 8.01 1.42
C LEU A 190 -5.76 8.41 2.52
N ARG A 191 -6.92 8.98 2.16
CA ARG A 191 -7.96 9.35 3.13
C ARG A 191 -8.67 8.13 3.71
N THR A 192 -8.95 7.12 2.90
CA THR A 192 -9.54 5.87 3.39
C THR A 192 -8.55 5.10 4.28
N ASP A 193 -7.29 5.02 3.89
CA ASP A 193 -6.21 4.46 4.70
C ASP A 193 -6.06 5.22 6.03
N ARG A 194 -6.13 6.56 5.99
CA ARG A 194 -6.09 7.40 7.19
C ARG A 194 -7.19 7.03 8.18
N ASN A 195 -8.41 6.79 7.71
CA ASN A 195 -9.52 6.41 8.58
C ASN A 195 -9.23 5.08 9.30
N VAL A 196 -8.59 4.13 8.63
CA VAL A 196 -8.19 2.85 9.25
C VAL A 196 -7.08 3.05 10.27
N LEU A 197 -6.05 3.85 9.96
CA LEU A 197 -4.96 4.17 10.89
C LEU A 197 -5.51 4.84 12.16
N GLU A 198 -6.42 5.81 12.02
CA GLU A 198 -7.06 6.48 13.16
C GLU A 198 -7.96 5.53 13.97
N GLN A 199 -8.64 4.60 13.31
CA GLN A 199 -9.40 3.55 14.00
C GLN A 199 -8.47 2.66 14.83
N LEU A 200 -7.33 2.22 14.28
CA LEU A 200 -6.33 1.42 15.00
C LEU A 200 -5.78 2.17 16.22
N LYS A 201 -5.47 3.45 16.07
CA LYS A 201 -5.00 4.30 17.16
C LYS A 201 -6.05 4.42 18.28
N ARG A 202 -7.31 4.69 17.91
CA ARG A 202 -8.39 4.94 18.87
C ARG A 202 -8.86 3.69 19.62
N SER A 203 -9.03 2.59 18.91
CA SER A 203 -9.59 1.34 19.46
C SER A 203 -8.53 0.34 19.94
N ASN A 204 -7.28 0.49 19.49
CA ASN A 204 -6.15 -0.40 19.78
C ASN A 204 -6.51 -1.90 19.78
N PRO A 205 -7.10 -2.43 18.69
CA PRO A 205 -7.62 -3.80 18.66
C PRO A 205 -6.52 -4.86 18.74
N LEU A 206 -5.28 -4.48 18.47
CA LEU A 206 -4.10 -5.36 18.54
C LEU A 206 -3.43 -5.34 19.92
N GLY A 207 -3.86 -4.48 20.85
CA GLY A 207 -3.19 -4.34 22.13
C GLY A 207 -1.74 -3.86 21.98
N LEU A 208 -1.49 -2.88 21.09
CA LEU A 208 -0.17 -2.33 20.84
C LEU A 208 0.44 -1.77 22.13
N ASP A 209 1.71 -2.08 22.36
CA ASP A 209 2.50 -1.45 23.40
C ASP A 209 2.89 0.00 23.04
N GLU A 210 3.58 0.69 23.94
CA GLU A 210 3.93 2.11 23.77
C GLU A 210 4.81 2.34 22.53
N ASP A 211 5.79 1.50 22.30
CA ASP A 211 6.70 1.60 21.14
C ASP A 211 5.96 1.38 19.81
N ASP A 212 5.02 0.46 19.76
CA ASP A 212 4.20 0.19 18.58
C ASP A 212 3.14 1.27 18.37
N GLN A 213 2.60 1.86 19.43
CA GLN A 213 1.71 3.03 19.33
C GLN A 213 2.45 4.27 18.78
N ASP A 214 3.66 4.52 19.22
CA ASP A 214 4.50 5.60 18.68
C ASP A 214 4.81 5.37 17.19
N PHE A 215 5.09 4.14 16.80
CA PHE A 215 5.32 3.81 15.38
C PHE A 215 4.04 3.94 14.53
N LEU A 216 2.87 3.64 15.08
CA LEU A 216 1.59 3.91 14.43
C LEU A 216 1.38 5.42 14.24
N GLU A 217 1.74 6.24 15.25
CA GLU A 217 1.68 7.70 15.14
C GLU A 217 2.57 8.22 14.01
N ASP A 218 3.82 7.73 13.92
CA ASP A 218 4.73 8.05 12.81
C ASP A 218 4.11 7.69 11.46
N THR A 219 3.47 6.54 11.34
CA THR A 219 2.77 6.11 10.13
C THR A 219 1.63 7.07 9.76
N ILE A 220 0.87 7.52 10.75
CA ILE A 220 -0.21 8.51 10.59
C ILE A 220 0.35 9.84 10.08
N ILE A 221 1.49 10.29 10.60
CA ILE A 221 2.16 11.53 10.19
C ILE A 221 2.59 11.42 8.73
N GLU A 222 3.22 10.32 8.31
CA GLU A 222 3.64 10.13 6.93
C GLU A 222 2.45 10.07 5.96
N ASN A 223 1.36 9.42 6.34
CA ASN A 223 0.12 9.42 5.57
C ASN A 223 -0.46 10.83 5.42
N GLN A 224 -0.51 11.61 6.50
CA GLN A 224 -0.97 13.00 6.47
C GLN A 224 -0.11 13.87 5.56
N GLN A 225 1.21 13.73 5.64
CA GLN A 225 2.14 14.45 4.78
C GLN A 225 1.89 14.12 3.28
N ALA A 226 1.60 12.87 2.96
CA ALA A 226 1.25 12.46 1.61
C ALA A 226 -0.07 13.11 1.13
N ILE A 227 -1.10 13.16 1.98
CA ILE A 227 -2.36 13.84 1.67
C ILE A 227 -2.10 15.32 1.34
N GLU A 228 -1.37 16.03 2.18
CA GLU A 228 -1.07 17.45 2.00
C GLU A 228 -0.26 17.71 0.72
N MET A 229 0.74 16.88 0.45
CA MET A 229 1.54 16.98 -0.78
C MET A 229 0.68 16.76 -2.03
N ALA A 230 -0.23 15.78 -2.03
CA ALA A 230 -1.15 15.53 -3.14
C ALA A 230 -2.12 16.69 -3.34
N GLN A 231 -2.65 17.28 -2.25
CA GLN A 231 -3.55 18.44 -2.31
C GLN A 231 -2.87 19.66 -2.90
N ILE A 232 -1.66 19.99 -2.44
CA ILE A 232 -0.88 21.12 -2.96
C ILE A 232 -0.61 20.95 -4.46
N SER A 233 -0.15 19.77 -4.87
CA SER A 233 0.12 19.49 -6.28
C SER A 233 -1.13 19.60 -7.15
N ASN A 234 -2.26 19.10 -6.67
CA ASN A 234 -3.55 19.21 -7.37
C ASN A 234 -4.02 20.67 -7.50
N SER A 235 -3.85 21.49 -6.46
CA SER A 235 -4.20 22.92 -6.51
C SER A 235 -3.35 23.67 -7.54
N ILE A 236 -2.05 23.39 -7.60
CA ILE A 236 -1.15 24.01 -8.59
C ILE A 236 -1.58 23.64 -10.02
N ILE A 237 -1.98 22.39 -10.29
CA ILE A 237 -2.47 21.98 -11.61
C ILE A 237 -3.73 22.75 -11.98
N ASN A 238 -4.68 22.92 -11.05
CA ASN A 238 -5.90 23.68 -11.30
C ASN A 238 -5.59 25.14 -11.65
N GLU A 239 -4.74 25.81 -10.90
CA GLU A 239 -4.31 27.20 -11.17
C GLU A 239 -3.60 27.31 -12.53
N THR A 240 -2.77 26.34 -12.89
CA THR A 240 -2.09 26.30 -14.19
C THR A 240 -3.11 26.15 -15.34
N ALA A 241 -4.09 25.25 -15.19
CA ALA A 241 -5.14 25.04 -16.19
C ALA A 241 -6.03 26.28 -16.39
N ASP A 242 -6.40 26.95 -15.30
CA ASP A 242 -7.20 28.19 -15.34
C ASP A 242 -6.42 29.33 -16.01
N THR A 243 -5.15 29.50 -15.70
CA THR A 243 -4.26 30.47 -16.33
C THR A 243 -4.13 30.21 -17.83
N TYR A 244 -3.93 28.95 -18.22
CA TYR A 244 -3.82 28.55 -19.61
C TYR A 244 -5.11 28.83 -20.38
N SER A 245 -6.26 28.52 -19.80
CA SER A 245 -7.58 28.80 -20.41
C SER A 245 -7.80 30.30 -20.62
N SER A 246 -7.31 31.13 -19.71
CA SER A 246 -7.39 32.62 -19.81
C SER A 246 -6.46 33.20 -20.86
N ILE A 247 -5.36 32.54 -21.20
CA ILE A 247 -4.43 33.01 -22.25
C ILE A 247 -4.95 32.66 -23.65
N ILE A 248 -5.68 31.57 -23.80
CA ILE A 248 -6.22 31.12 -25.10
C ILE A 248 -7.50 31.89 -25.51
N ASN A 249 -8.29 32.39 -24.57
CA ASN A 249 -9.51 33.16 -24.79
C ASN A 249 -9.20 34.67 -24.97
#